data_eacb97dcfc46819006065eb62496acea
#
_entry.id   eacb97dcfc46819006065eb62496acea
#
_cell.length_a   1.000
_cell.length_b   1.000
_cell.length_c   1.000
_cell.angle_alpha   90.00
_cell.angle_beta   90.00
_cell.angle_gamma   90.00
#
_symmetry.space_group_name_H-M   'P 1'
#
loop_
_entity.id
_entity.type
_entity.pdbx_description
1 polymer ?
#
loop_
_entity_poly.entity_id
_entity_poly.type
_entity_poly.pdbx_seq_one_letter_code
_entity_poly.pdbx_strand_id
1 'polypeptide(L)'
;LTFITLVVSLTACASNTAKKSVTSQSNVSKSGKKHHLDYDDQKDWKFESGDSQSPINIDTTKIEKMTDSGTITLNYATDFEKVVDNGHSIEAEVKGNAEINGRQYNLKQFHFHAPSEHEIDGKHYPLEVHFVNQAQDGRIAVIAAMFQEGEANATFQAILDHIDADTSGTMTLNDLLPKDQDYYHYNGSLTTPPLSENVEWYVMKHPVTLSTEQLKAFRKYYDDNNRKIQETNHRAILSHDD
;
A
#
# COMPACT_ATOMS: atom_id res chain seq x y z
N LEU A 1 36.61 -26.97 -67.19
CA LEU A 1 35.89 -27.35 -65.98
C LEU A 1 34.74 -26.35 -65.80
N THR A 2 33.55 -26.82 -66.18
CA THR A 2 32.32 -26.01 -66.23
C THR A 2 31.53 -26.21 -64.90
N PHE A 3 31.29 -25.14 -64.15
CA PHE A 3 30.43 -25.20 -63.02
C PHE A 3 28.98 -24.85 -63.45
N ILE A 4 28.11 -25.82 -63.27
CA ILE A 4 26.64 -25.67 -63.46
C ILE A 4 26.04 -25.18 -62.14
N THR A 5 25.45 -23.97 -62.13
CA THR A 5 24.72 -23.42 -61.01
C THR A 5 23.23 -23.81 -61.14
N LEU A 6 22.77 -24.61 -60.22
CA LEU A 6 21.35 -25.01 -60.12
C LEU A 6 20.57 -23.95 -59.36
N VAL A 7 19.65 -23.27 -60.02
CA VAL A 7 18.71 -22.32 -59.42
C VAL A 7 17.44 -23.09 -59.00
N VAL A 8 17.22 -23.20 -57.71
CA VAL A 8 15.95 -23.74 -57.18
C VAL A 8 15.02 -22.57 -56.82
N SER A 9 13.98 -22.44 -57.60
CA SER A 9 12.89 -21.48 -57.32
C SER A 9 11.92 -22.07 -56.30
N LEU A 10 11.89 -21.51 -55.12
CA LEU A 10 10.86 -21.79 -54.10
C LEU A 10 9.67 -20.83 -54.27
N THR A 11 8.56 -21.39 -54.71
CA THR A 11 7.26 -20.71 -54.71
C THR A 11 6.70 -20.73 -53.29
N ALA A 12 6.64 -19.57 -52.65
CA ALA A 12 6.00 -19.42 -51.32
C ALA A 12 4.51 -19.10 -51.52
N CYS A 13 3.65 -20.03 -51.10
CA CYS A 13 2.24 -19.76 -50.93
C CYS A 13 2.03 -18.84 -49.69
N ALA A 14 1.57 -17.62 -49.92
CA ALA A 14 1.17 -16.70 -48.88
C ALA A 14 -0.24 -17.07 -48.39
N SER A 15 -0.33 -17.63 -47.20
CA SER A 15 -1.59 -17.71 -46.46
C SER A 15 -1.80 -16.42 -45.65
N ASN A 16 -2.75 -15.62 -46.06
CA ASN A 16 -3.21 -14.42 -45.32
C ASN A 16 -3.88 -14.83 -44.02
N THR A 17 -3.17 -14.73 -42.91
CA THR A 17 -3.78 -14.72 -41.58
C THR A 17 -3.78 -13.29 -41.09
N ALA A 18 -4.94 -12.65 -41.13
CA ALA A 18 -5.13 -11.32 -40.59
C ALA A 18 -4.87 -11.31 -39.07
N LYS A 19 -3.74 -10.80 -38.65
CA LYS A 19 -3.49 -10.43 -37.25
C LYS A 19 -4.32 -9.19 -36.93
N LYS A 20 -5.38 -9.39 -36.16
CA LYS A 20 -6.13 -8.32 -35.53
C LYS A 20 -5.21 -7.68 -34.48
N SER A 21 -4.61 -6.55 -34.84
CA SER A 21 -3.90 -5.71 -33.88
C SER A 21 -4.93 -5.08 -32.94
N VAL A 22 -4.94 -5.54 -31.71
CA VAL A 22 -5.63 -4.83 -30.63
C VAL A 22 -4.80 -3.62 -30.28
N THR A 23 -5.09 -2.50 -30.90
CA THR A 23 -4.56 -1.20 -30.50
C THR A 23 -5.40 -0.77 -29.28
N SER A 24 -4.85 -0.92 -28.08
CA SER A 24 -5.37 -0.28 -26.89
C SER A 24 -5.15 1.22 -27.03
N GLN A 25 -6.13 1.91 -27.57
CA GLN A 25 -6.20 3.36 -27.45
C GLN A 25 -6.54 3.69 -25.98
N SER A 26 -5.55 4.13 -25.23
CA SER A 26 -5.76 4.85 -24.00
C SER A 26 -6.48 6.16 -24.34
N ASN A 27 -7.79 6.17 -24.18
CA ASN A 27 -8.55 7.42 -24.17
C ASN A 27 -8.21 8.17 -22.87
N VAL A 28 -7.23 9.05 -22.95
CA VAL A 28 -7.03 10.09 -21.97
C VAL A 28 -8.16 11.10 -22.14
N SER A 29 -9.27 10.89 -21.48
CA SER A 29 -10.29 11.90 -21.34
C SER A 29 -9.81 12.92 -20.30
N LYS A 30 -9.40 14.09 -20.77
CA LYS A 30 -9.24 15.28 -19.95
C LYS A 30 -10.62 15.75 -19.47
N SER A 31 -11.10 15.20 -18.36
CA SER A 31 -12.11 15.81 -17.50
C SER A 31 -11.86 15.29 -16.09
N GLY A 32 -11.41 16.20 -15.23
CA GLY A 32 -10.99 15.88 -13.86
C GLY A 32 -12.17 15.54 -12.95
N LYS A 33 -12.73 14.35 -13.10
CA LYS A 33 -13.48 13.71 -12.03
C LYS A 33 -12.51 12.73 -11.38
N LYS A 34 -12.09 13.04 -10.14
CA LYS A 34 -11.44 12.07 -9.27
C LYS A 34 -12.37 10.84 -9.23
N HIS A 35 -11.88 9.66 -9.63
CA HIS A 35 -12.62 8.42 -9.47
C HIS A 35 -12.63 8.08 -7.99
N HIS A 36 -13.73 8.36 -7.33
CA HIS A 36 -13.92 8.04 -5.92
C HIS A 36 -14.18 6.53 -5.80
N LEU A 37 -13.39 5.84 -4.96
CA LEU A 37 -13.65 4.46 -4.61
C LEU A 37 -14.84 4.42 -3.64
N ASP A 38 -15.86 3.61 -3.97
CA ASP A 38 -17.04 3.48 -3.14
C ASP A 38 -16.79 2.47 -2.01
N TYR A 39 -16.61 2.98 -0.79
CA TYR A 39 -16.41 2.17 0.42
C TYR A 39 -17.73 1.64 1.01
N ASP A 40 -18.89 2.17 0.60
CA ASP A 40 -20.19 1.66 1.04
C ASP A 40 -20.58 0.38 0.30
N ASP A 41 -20.14 0.22 -0.95
CA ASP A 41 -20.47 -0.93 -1.79
C ASP A 41 -19.25 -1.83 -2.12
N GLN A 42 -18.49 -2.22 -1.10
CA GLN A 42 -17.26 -3.02 -1.23
C GLN A 42 -17.49 -4.41 -1.86
N LYS A 43 -18.72 -4.94 -1.82
CA LYS A 43 -19.06 -6.22 -2.47
C LYS A 43 -18.93 -6.18 -4.00
N ASP A 44 -19.01 -4.99 -4.60
CA ASP A 44 -18.89 -4.79 -6.04
C ASP A 44 -17.43 -4.58 -6.49
N TRP A 45 -16.50 -4.55 -5.55
CA TRP A 45 -15.08 -4.45 -5.87
C TRP A 45 -14.61 -5.72 -6.60
N LYS A 46 -13.96 -5.52 -7.74
CA LYS A 46 -13.35 -6.61 -8.50
C LYS A 46 -11.99 -6.95 -7.93
N PHE A 47 -11.75 -8.21 -7.65
CA PHE A 47 -10.46 -8.70 -7.14
C PHE A 47 -10.10 -10.06 -7.76
N GLU A 48 -8.81 -10.38 -7.73
CA GLU A 48 -8.33 -11.73 -7.97
C GLU A 48 -8.72 -12.61 -6.77
N SER A 49 -9.13 -13.84 -7.03
CA SER A 49 -9.58 -14.74 -5.98
C SER A 49 -8.47 -15.13 -5.02
N GLY A 50 -8.78 -15.26 -3.74
CA GLY A 50 -7.88 -15.74 -2.72
C GLY A 50 -8.49 -15.61 -1.32
N ASP A 51 -7.92 -16.36 -0.39
CA ASP A 51 -8.37 -16.41 1.00
C ASP A 51 -7.43 -15.65 1.96
N SER A 52 -6.39 -15.00 1.41
CA SER A 52 -5.39 -14.25 2.18
C SER A 52 -5.61 -12.74 2.10
N GLN A 53 -6.83 -12.31 2.35
CA GLN A 53 -7.23 -10.91 2.22
C GLN A 53 -6.90 -10.07 3.46
N SER A 54 -6.73 -8.75 3.27
CA SER A 54 -6.52 -7.71 4.29
C SER A 54 -7.61 -6.64 4.17
N PRO A 55 -7.90 -5.86 5.25
CA PRO A 55 -7.31 -5.95 6.59
C PRO A 55 -7.90 -7.11 7.40
N ILE A 56 -7.31 -7.39 8.57
CA ILE A 56 -7.79 -8.41 9.51
C ILE A 56 -7.96 -7.83 10.93
N ASN A 57 -8.72 -8.53 11.77
CA ASN A 57 -8.66 -8.33 13.21
C ASN A 57 -7.48 -9.14 13.77
N ILE A 58 -6.53 -8.47 14.42
CA ILE A 58 -5.41 -9.08 15.12
C ILE A 58 -5.86 -9.42 16.53
N ASP A 59 -6.17 -10.71 16.76
CA ASP A 59 -6.53 -11.24 18.08
C ASP A 59 -5.24 -11.56 18.86
N THR A 60 -4.89 -10.69 19.83
CA THR A 60 -3.63 -10.79 20.58
C THR A 60 -3.53 -12.06 21.43
N THR A 61 -4.62 -12.77 21.63
CA THR A 61 -4.64 -14.06 22.37
C THR A 61 -4.24 -15.27 21.49
N LYS A 62 -4.12 -15.08 20.17
CA LYS A 62 -3.85 -16.14 19.19
C LYS A 62 -2.55 -15.95 18.40
N ILE A 63 -1.70 -15.04 18.86
CA ILE A 63 -0.47 -14.70 18.18
C ILE A 63 0.63 -15.69 18.50
N GLU A 64 1.45 -16.00 17.50
CA GLU A 64 2.64 -16.82 17.64
C GLU A 64 3.88 -15.92 17.69
N LYS A 65 4.87 -16.30 18.51
CA LYS A 65 6.14 -15.55 18.54
C LYS A 65 6.93 -15.79 17.25
N MET A 66 7.39 -14.71 16.62
CA MET A 66 8.32 -14.79 15.50
C MET A 66 9.65 -15.41 15.93
N THR A 67 10.25 -16.24 15.07
CA THR A 67 11.49 -16.97 15.36
C THR A 67 12.69 -16.44 14.58
N ASP A 68 12.47 -15.70 13.50
CA ASP A 68 13.54 -15.00 12.76
C ASP A 68 13.90 -13.66 13.41
N SER A 69 14.93 -12.99 12.90
CA SER A 69 15.42 -11.76 13.52
C SER A 69 14.40 -10.63 13.51
N GLY A 70 13.48 -10.64 12.54
CA GLY A 70 12.42 -9.63 12.43
C GLY A 70 12.88 -8.20 12.21
N THR A 71 14.18 -7.95 12.04
CA THR A 71 14.77 -6.60 12.01
C THR A 71 14.21 -5.76 10.87
N ILE A 72 13.74 -4.56 11.19
CA ILE A 72 13.33 -3.52 10.24
C ILE A 72 14.28 -2.34 10.38
N THR A 73 14.89 -1.92 9.28
CA THR A 73 15.71 -0.70 9.22
C THR A 73 15.12 0.25 8.20
N LEU A 74 14.72 1.45 8.63
CA LEU A 74 14.06 2.44 7.79
C LEU A 74 15.03 3.58 7.43
N ASN A 75 15.20 3.83 6.14
CA ASN A 75 15.97 4.93 5.58
C ASN A 75 15.05 5.74 4.66
N TYR A 76 13.96 6.26 5.22
CA TYR A 76 13.03 7.09 4.50
C TYR A 76 13.58 8.50 4.33
N ALA A 77 13.48 9.06 3.13
CA ALA A 77 13.87 10.43 2.87
C ALA A 77 12.97 11.40 3.64
N THR A 78 13.50 12.59 3.90
CA THR A 78 12.73 13.68 4.52
C THR A 78 11.94 14.49 3.49
N ASP A 79 12.27 14.34 2.20
CA ASP A 79 11.64 15.08 1.14
C ASP A 79 10.40 14.35 0.61
N PHE A 80 9.31 15.08 0.40
CA PHE A 80 8.14 14.60 -0.32
C PHE A 80 7.96 15.38 -1.62
N GLU A 81 7.43 14.71 -2.65
CA GLU A 81 7.18 15.37 -3.95
C GLU A 81 5.83 16.08 -3.95
N LYS A 82 4.80 15.43 -3.44
CA LYS A 82 3.46 16.01 -3.28
C LYS A 82 2.62 15.21 -2.28
N VAL A 83 1.58 15.87 -1.78
CA VAL A 83 0.49 15.24 -1.01
C VAL A 83 -0.80 15.45 -1.79
N VAL A 84 -1.51 14.40 -2.10
CA VAL A 84 -2.70 14.43 -2.95
C VAL A 84 -3.86 13.70 -2.31
N ASP A 85 -5.05 14.19 -2.55
CA ASP A 85 -6.27 13.43 -2.45
C ASP A 85 -6.45 12.65 -3.76
N ASN A 86 -6.20 11.33 -3.73
CA ASN A 86 -6.24 10.48 -4.93
C ASN A 86 -7.66 9.94 -5.25
N GLY A 87 -8.66 10.34 -4.46
CA GLY A 87 -10.07 9.94 -4.62
C GLY A 87 -10.50 8.78 -3.73
N HIS A 88 -9.58 8.19 -2.95
CA HIS A 88 -9.88 7.15 -1.96
C HIS A 88 -9.02 7.27 -0.70
N SER A 89 -7.94 8.05 -0.73
CA SER A 89 -7.13 8.37 0.44
C SER A 89 -6.32 9.67 0.23
N ILE A 90 -5.78 10.21 1.31
CA ILE A 90 -4.70 11.20 1.25
C ILE A 90 -3.39 10.41 1.15
N GLU A 91 -2.67 10.63 0.04
CA GLU A 91 -1.44 9.93 -0.31
C GLU A 91 -0.28 10.92 -0.45
N ALA A 92 0.88 10.55 0.05
CA ALA A 92 2.11 11.32 -0.17
C ALA A 92 3.10 10.52 -1.02
N GLU A 93 3.58 11.12 -2.10
CA GLU A 93 4.65 10.60 -2.93
C GLU A 93 6.00 10.95 -2.30
N VAL A 94 6.74 9.93 -1.91
CA VAL A 94 8.00 10.03 -1.15
C VAL A 94 9.03 9.06 -1.69
N LYS A 95 10.29 9.26 -1.26
CA LYS A 95 11.39 8.37 -1.58
C LYS A 95 11.98 7.78 -0.30
N GLY A 96 12.70 6.69 -0.44
CA GLY A 96 13.39 6.04 0.63
C GLY A 96 13.48 4.55 0.43
N ASN A 97 14.07 3.89 1.40
CA ASN A 97 14.16 2.44 1.39
C ASN A 97 13.97 1.88 2.81
N ALA A 98 13.60 0.62 2.86
CA ALA A 98 13.57 -0.17 4.07
C ALA A 98 14.35 -1.46 3.83
N GLU A 99 15.09 -1.91 4.84
CA GLU A 99 15.57 -3.27 4.91
C GLU A 99 14.72 -4.03 5.92
N ILE A 100 14.06 -5.07 5.46
CA ILE A 100 13.16 -5.89 6.27
C ILE A 100 13.67 -7.33 6.19
N ASN A 101 14.09 -7.89 7.32
CA ASN A 101 14.65 -9.25 7.39
C ASN A 101 15.77 -9.50 6.35
N GLY A 102 16.67 -8.52 6.15
CA GLY A 102 17.77 -8.60 5.19
C GLY A 102 17.37 -8.40 3.71
N ARG A 103 16.11 -8.10 3.42
CA ARG A 103 15.64 -7.77 2.06
C ARG A 103 15.45 -6.26 1.90
N GLN A 104 15.95 -5.73 0.78
CA GLN A 104 15.80 -4.32 0.43
C GLN A 104 14.46 -4.06 -0.28
N TYR A 105 13.79 -3.00 0.16
CA TYR A 105 12.55 -2.47 -0.41
C TYR A 105 12.71 -0.98 -0.69
N ASN A 106 12.04 -0.48 -1.72
CA ASN A 106 11.90 0.96 -1.99
C ASN A 106 10.53 1.43 -1.53
N LEU A 107 10.49 2.49 -0.75
CA LEU A 107 9.26 3.18 -0.40
C LEU A 107 8.65 3.78 -1.67
N LYS A 108 7.37 3.54 -1.91
CA LYS A 108 6.62 4.04 -3.06
C LYS A 108 5.77 5.24 -2.69
N GLN A 109 5.02 5.12 -1.62
CA GLN A 109 4.10 6.11 -1.10
C GLN A 109 3.68 5.72 0.32
N PHE A 110 3.05 6.64 1.02
CA PHE A 110 2.24 6.32 2.19
C PHE A 110 0.89 7.02 2.10
N HIS A 111 -0.11 6.45 2.77
CA HIS A 111 -1.47 6.97 2.76
C HIS A 111 -2.20 6.62 4.06
N PHE A 112 -3.40 7.19 4.25
CA PHE A 112 -4.12 7.12 5.52
C PHE A 112 -5.55 6.60 5.34
N HIS A 113 -6.00 5.90 6.38
CA HIS A 113 -7.38 5.44 6.54
C HIS A 113 -7.95 5.91 7.88
N ALA A 114 -9.17 6.43 7.87
CA ALA A 114 -9.96 6.80 9.05
C ALA A 114 -11.38 6.23 8.95
N PRO A 115 -11.77 5.37 9.93
CA PRO A 115 -10.95 4.78 10.99
C PRO A 115 -9.87 3.84 10.44
N SER A 116 -9.09 3.19 11.32
CA SER A 116 -8.09 2.20 10.92
C SER A 116 -8.72 1.08 10.10
N GLU A 117 -7.96 0.50 9.17
CA GLU A 117 -8.40 -0.68 8.45
C GLU A 117 -8.28 -1.94 9.30
N HIS A 118 -7.12 -2.13 9.97
CA HIS A 118 -6.97 -3.23 10.92
C HIS A 118 -7.71 -2.95 12.22
N GLU A 119 -8.12 -4.02 12.86
CA GLU A 119 -8.54 -4.04 14.26
C GLU A 119 -7.48 -4.72 15.12
N ILE A 120 -7.34 -4.25 16.35
CA ILE A 120 -6.60 -4.95 17.42
C ILE A 120 -7.61 -5.32 18.48
N ASP A 121 -7.77 -6.61 18.75
CA ASP A 121 -8.76 -7.16 19.71
C ASP A 121 -10.18 -6.62 19.46
N GLY A 122 -10.58 -6.55 18.19
CA GLY A 122 -11.91 -6.13 17.77
C GLY A 122 -12.17 -4.63 17.88
N LYS A 123 -11.11 -3.81 17.90
CA LYS A 123 -11.23 -2.34 18.01
C LYS A 123 -10.46 -1.63 16.94
N HIS A 124 -11.11 -0.70 16.24
CA HIS A 124 -10.44 0.25 15.37
C HIS A 124 -9.76 1.36 16.15
N TYR A 125 -8.66 1.85 15.60
CA TYR A 125 -8.05 3.12 15.99
C TYR A 125 -8.64 4.28 15.17
N PRO A 126 -8.52 5.54 15.65
CA PRO A 126 -9.04 6.69 14.92
C PRO A 126 -8.47 6.90 13.53
N LEU A 127 -7.21 6.46 13.29
CA LEU A 127 -6.50 6.59 12.02
C LEU A 127 -5.43 5.51 11.91
N GLU A 128 -5.10 5.10 10.69
CA GLU A 128 -4.00 4.21 10.35
C GLU A 128 -3.24 4.76 9.15
N VAL A 129 -1.90 4.68 9.18
CA VAL A 129 -1.01 4.99 8.05
C VAL A 129 -0.43 3.71 7.48
N HIS A 130 -0.34 3.63 6.15
CA HIS A 130 0.29 2.55 5.41
C HIS A 130 1.50 3.06 4.63
N PHE A 131 2.70 2.57 4.92
CA PHE A 131 3.91 2.79 4.13
C PHE A 131 4.08 1.62 3.17
N VAL A 132 3.84 1.87 1.90
CA VAL A 132 3.90 0.84 0.85
C VAL A 132 5.31 0.74 0.29
N ASN A 133 5.96 -0.37 0.55
CA ASN A 133 7.32 -0.67 0.14
C ASN A 133 7.32 -1.79 -0.91
N GLN A 134 8.19 -1.69 -1.92
CA GLN A 134 8.30 -2.69 -2.98
C GLN A 134 9.75 -3.11 -3.21
N ALA A 135 10.01 -4.42 -3.17
CA ALA A 135 11.28 -5.01 -3.53
C ALA A 135 11.48 -5.03 -5.06
N GLN A 136 12.73 -5.24 -5.49
CA GLN A 136 13.06 -5.28 -6.93
C GLN A 136 12.34 -6.40 -7.69
N ASP A 137 12.02 -7.50 -7.03
CA ASP A 137 11.29 -8.64 -7.60
C ASP A 137 9.75 -8.45 -7.62
N GLY A 138 9.27 -7.27 -7.19
CA GLY A 138 7.86 -6.90 -7.18
C GLY A 138 7.11 -7.24 -5.89
N ARG A 139 7.73 -7.90 -4.90
CA ARG A 139 7.10 -8.15 -3.60
C ARG A 139 6.75 -6.84 -2.91
N ILE A 140 5.61 -6.85 -2.24
CA ILE A 140 5.10 -5.70 -1.49
C ILE A 140 5.19 -6.01 0.01
N ALA A 141 5.72 -5.06 0.77
CA ALA A 141 5.68 -5.03 2.22
C ALA A 141 5.03 -3.71 2.66
N VAL A 142 4.01 -3.80 3.49
CA VAL A 142 3.33 -2.62 4.06
C VAL A 142 3.64 -2.55 5.54
N ILE A 143 4.22 -1.42 5.95
CA ILE A 143 4.39 -1.07 7.36
C ILE A 143 3.22 -0.19 7.74
N ALA A 144 2.43 -0.62 8.73
CA ALA A 144 1.25 0.07 9.20
C ALA A 144 1.44 0.57 10.63
N ALA A 145 0.99 1.78 10.92
CA ALA A 145 0.98 2.31 12.28
C ALA A 145 -0.37 2.92 12.61
N MET A 146 -0.85 2.63 13.81
CA MET A 146 -2.09 3.15 14.36
C MET A 146 -1.87 4.54 14.96
N PHE A 147 -2.90 5.37 14.92
CA PHE A 147 -2.93 6.63 15.62
C PHE A 147 -4.04 6.67 16.66
N GLN A 148 -3.75 7.30 17.78
CA GLN A 148 -4.72 7.62 18.82
C GLN A 148 -4.72 9.11 19.13
N GLU A 149 -5.80 9.61 19.71
CA GLU A 149 -5.86 11.00 20.15
C GLU A 149 -4.88 11.26 21.31
N GLY A 150 -4.15 12.39 21.21
CA GLY A 150 -3.15 12.79 22.20
C GLY A 150 -2.42 14.06 21.77
N GLU A 151 -1.09 14.07 21.92
CA GLU A 151 -0.24 15.18 21.49
C GLU A 151 -0.32 15.37 19.97
N ALA A 152 -0.26 16.62 19.52
CA ALA A 152 -0.25 16.95 18.11
C ALA A 152 1.01 16.40 17.42
N ASN A 153 0.86 15.87 16.20
CA ASN A 153 1.94 15.38 15.37
C ASN A 153 2.33 16.42 14.32
N ALA A 154 3.56 16.93 14.39
CA ALA A 154 4.02 17.99 13.50
C ALA A 154 4.12 17.52 12.04
N THR A 155 4.55 16.27 11.81
CA THR A 155 4.61 15.70 10.46
C THR A 155 3.23 15.49 9.87
N PHE A 156 2.28 15.01 10.67
CA PHE A 156 0.89 14.89 10.23
C PHE A 156 0.27 16.27 9.92
N GLN A 157 0.61 17.32 10.69
CA GLN A 157 0.19 18.68 10.37
C GLN A 157 0.74 19.14 9.01
N ALA A 158 2.02 18.90 8.76
CA ALA A 158 2.63 19.25 7.47
C ALA A 158 1.94 18.53 6.30
N ILE A 159 1.49 17.29 6.48
CA ILE A 159 0.70 16.57 5.48
C ILE A 159 -0.63 17.29 5.23
N LEU A 160 -1.38 17.62 6.29
CA LEU A 160 -2.66 18.31 6.17
C LEU A 160 -2.52 19.66 5.43
N ASP A 161 -1.45 20.39 5.72
CA ASP A 161 -1.18 21.73 5.12
C ASP A 161 -0.81 21.65 3.64
N HIS A 162 -0.39 20.47 3.13
CA HIS A 162 0.07 20.27 1.76
C HIS A 162 -0.90 19.48 0.88
N ILE A 163 -2.06 19.07 1.40
CA ILE A 163 -3.05 18.33 0.59
C ILE A 163 -3.44 19.19 -0.64
N ASP A 164 -3.23 18.63 -1.84
CA ASP A 164 -3.53 19.23 -3.14
C ASP A 164 -2.86 20.64 -3.35
N ALA A 165 -1.83 20.97 -2.58
CA ALA A 165 -1.14 22.26 -2.70
C ALA A 165 -0.18 22.33 -3.92
N ASP A 166 0.05 21.21 -4.62
CA ASP A 166 1.01 21.07 -5.74
C ASP A 166 2.41 21.61 -5.39
N THR A 167 2.82 21.37 -4.15
CA THR A 167 4.11 21.79 -3.61
C THR A 167 4.84 20.61 -3.00
N SER A 168 6.15 20.58 -3.20
CA SER A 168 7.06 19.70 -2.47
C SER A 168 7.48 20.32 -1.14
N GLY A 169 8.00 19.50 -0.24
CA GLY A 169 8.48 19.98 1.05
C GLY A 169 9.32 18.94 1.77
N THR A 170 9.52 19.17 3.06
CA THR A 170 10.24 18.26 3.94
C THR A 170 9.36 17.84 5.12
N MET A 171 9.48 16.57 5.52
CA MET A 171 8.84 16.04 6.71
C MET A 171 9.67 14.89 7.30
N THR A 172 9.57 14.68 8.59
CA THR A 172 10.27 13.57 9.27
C THR A 172 9.36 12.35 9.31
N LEU A 173 9.40 11.51 8.27
CA LEU A 173 8.48 10.36 8.14
C LEU A 173 8.50 9.42 9.35
N ASN A 174 9.64 9.29 10.02
CA ASN A 174 9.74 8.46 11.23
C ASN A 174 8.86 8.98 12.39
N ASP A 175 8.41 10.23 12.38
CA ASP A 175 7.47 10.74 13.39
C ASP A 175 6.02 10.23 13.18
N LEU A 176 5.76 9.57 12.05
CA LEU A 176 4.51 8.86 11.78
C LEU A 176 4.56 7.39 12.23
N LEU A 177 5.68 6.95 12.81
CA LEU A 177 5.90 5.60 13.30
C LEU A 177 6.24 5.64 14.80
N PRO A 178 5.91 4.61 15.57
CA PRO A 178 6.32 4.54 16.96
C PRO A 178 7.85 4.39 17.08
N LYS A 179 8.42 4.84 18.20
CA LYS A 179 9.85 4.68 18.49
C LYS A 179 10.22 3.23 18.77
N ASP A 180 9.30 2.55 19.41
CA ASP A 180 9.37 1.13 19.67
C ASP A 180 8.80 0.41 18.43
N GLN A 181 9.61 -0.40 17.79
CA GLN A 181 9.29 -1.03 16.52
C GLN A 181 8.76 -2.46 16.67
N ASP A 182 8.22 -2.81 17.82
CA ASP A 182 7.45 -4.04 17.99
C ASP A 182 6.27 -4.08 17.01
N TYR A 183 6.04 -5.23 16.37
CA TYR A 183 4.99 -5.36 15.38
C TYR A 183 4.32 -6.73 15.36
N TYR A 184 3.15 -6.77 14.74
CA TYR A 184 2.49 -7.98 14.28
C TYR A 184 2.80 -8.17 12.80
N HIS A 185 3.04 -9.43 12.41
CA HIS A 185 3.34 -9.77 11.01
C HIS A 185 2.40 -10.86 10.51
N TYR A 186 1.87 -10.67 9.30
CA TYR A 186 1.11 -11.68 8.59
C TYR A 186 1.18 -11.47 7.07
N ASN A 187 0.89 -12.50 6.29
CA ASN A 187 0.77 -12.41 4.84
C ASN A 187 -0.69 -12.15 4.44
N GLY A 188 -0.93 -11.11 3.67
CA GLY A 188 -2.25 -10.65 3.29
C GLY A 188 -2.34 -10.13 1.86
N SER A 189 -3.15 -9.09 1.66
CA SER A 189 -3.41 -8.46 0.37
C SER A 189 -3.28 -6.93 0.42
N LEU A 190 -3.36 -6.28 -0.74
CA LEU A 190 -3.75 -4.87 -0.80
C LEU A 190 -5.19 -4.73 -0.26
N THR A 191 -5.51 -3.58 0.31
CA THR A 191 -6.84 -3.27 0.85
C THR A 191 -7.73 -2.51 -0.13
N THR A 192 -7.16 -2.09 -1.26
CA THR A 192 -7.88 -1.47 -2.37
C THR A 192 -7.77 -2.32 -3.64
N PRO A 193 -8.74 -2.27 -4.57
CA PRO A 193 -8.65 -2.99 -5.84
C PRO A 193 -7.31 -2.76 -6.57
N PRO A 194 -6.69 -3.81 -7.12
CA PRO A 194 -7.25 -5.14 -7.42
C PRO A 194 -7.19 -6.17 -6.28
N LEU A 195 -6.89 -5.78 -5.03
CA LEU A 195 -6.86 -6.65 -3.84
C LEU A 195 -5.87 -7.81 -3.95
N SER A 196 -4.78 -7.60 -4.68
CA SER A 196 -3.74 -8.61 -4.93
C SER A 196 -3.13 -9.12 -3.64
N GLU A 197 -3.01 -10.44 -3.52
CA GLU A 197 -2.42 -11.13 -2.38
C GLU A 197 -0.88 -11.17 -2.41
N ASN A 198 -0.28 -11.84 -1.44
CA ASN A 198 1.17 -11.91 -1.21
C ASN A 198 1.77 -10.56 -0.80
N VAL A 199 1.05 -9.80 0.01
CA VAL A 199 1.52 -8.59 0.67
C VAL A 199 1.95 -8.93 2.10
N GLU A 200 3.18 -8.63 2.43
CA GLU A 200 3.72 -8.79 3.78
C GLU A 200 3.32 -7.58 4.63
N TRP A 201 2.53 -7.80 5.68
CA TRP A 201 2.08 -6.77 6.60
C TRP A 201 2.91 -6.76 7.87
N TYR A 202 3.34 -5.57 8.27
CA TYR A 202 4.05 -5.26 9.52
C TYR A 202 3.26 -4.19 10.25
N VAL A 203 2.38 -4.61 11.17
CA VAL A 203 1.47 -3.70 11.89
C VAL A 203 2.08 -3.36 13.24
N MET A 204 2.52 -2.12 13.41
CA MET A 204 3.17 -1.64 14.64
C MET A 204 2.23 -1.77 15.84
N LYS A 205 2.75 -2.26 16.98
CA LYS A 205 1.95 -2.52 18.17
C LYS A 205 1.60 -1.24 18.94
N HIS A 206 2.50 -0.27 18.91
CA HIS A 206 2.36 0.95 19.69
C HIS A 206 1.79 2.06 18.80
N PRO A 207 0.68 2.72 19.23
CA PRO A 207 0.11 3.80 18.44
C PRO A 207 0.96 5.08 18.55
N VAL A 208 0.92 5.87 17.48
CA VAL A 208 1.40 7.25 17.44
C VAL A 208 0.27 8.18 17.87
N THR A 209 0.56 9.38 18.34
CA THR A 209 -0.47 10.35 18.70
C THR A 209 -0.67 11.42 17.64
N LEU A 210 -1.89 11.94 17.59
CA LEU A 210 -2.28 13.16 16.88
C LEU A 210 -3.34 13.89 17.67
N SER A 211 -3.48 15.21 17.45
CA SER A 211 -4.50 15.96 18.19
C SER A 211 -5.91 15.71 17.66
N THR A 212 -6.90 15.96 18.51
CA THR A 212 -8.32 15.91 18.12
C THR A 212 -8.62 16.85 16.94
N GLU A 213 -7.96 18.02 16.88
CA GLU A 213 -8.12 18.99 15.80
C GLU A 213 -7.56 18.45 14.47
N GLN A 214 -6.40 17.79 14.52
CA GLN A 214 -5.79 17.16 13.36
C GLN A 214 -6.66 16.01 12.82
N LEU A 215 -7.17 15.18 13.70
CA LEU A 215 -8.11 14.11 13.33
C LEU A 215 -9.38 14.66 12.67
N LYS A 216 -9.98 15.69 13.27
CA LYS A 216 -11.15 16.38 12.70
C LYS A 216 -10.85 17.02 11.34
N ALA A 217 -9.64 17.57 11.16
CA ALA A 217 -9.24 18.15 9.88
C ALA A 217 -9.12 17.07 8.78
N PHE A 218 -8.51 15.93 9.09
CA PHE A 218 -8.42 14.81 8.19
C PHE A 218 -9.79 14.22 7.82
N ARG A 219 -10.68 14.05 8.79
CA ARG A 219 -12.03 13.50 8.60
C ARG A 219 -12.95 14.36 7.72
N LYS A 220 -12.56 15.59 7.40
CA LYS A 220 -13.26 16.37 6.37
C LYS A 220 -13.01 15.86 4.95
N TYR A 221 -11.92 15.13 4.75
CA TYR A 221 -11.60 14.46 3.50
C TYR A 221 -12.15 13.03 3.50
N TYR A 222 -11.82 12.26 4.55
CA TYR A 222 -12.21 10.86 4.68
C TYR A 222 -12.57 10.55 6.13
N ASP A 223 -13.75 9.98 6.34
CA ASP A 223 -14.25 9.54 7.65
C ASP A 223 -14.68 8.05 7.67
N ASP A 224 -14.65 7.36 6.53
CA ASP A 224 -14.98 5.94 6.37
C ASP A 224 -14.28 5.34 5.14
N ASN A 225 -12.96 5.63 4.96
CA ASN A 225 -12.21 5.09 3.83
C ASN A 225 -11.43 3.82 4.19
N ASN A 226 -12.01 2.95 4.97
CA ASN A 226 -11.44 1.68 5.39
C ASN A 226 -12.21 0.49 4.80
N ARG A 227 -11.47 -0.53 4.36
CA ARG A 227 -12.05 -1.79 3.95
C ARG A 227 -12.55 -2.57 5.17
N LYS A 228 -13.67 -3.28 5.03
CA LYS A 228 -14.18 -4.18 6.06
C LYS A 228 -13.16 -5.26 6.39
N ILE A 229 -13.17 -5.71 7.67
CA ILE A 229 -12.35 -6.81 8.16
C ILE A 229 -12.61 -8.09 7.35
N GLN A 230 -11.52 -8.76 7.01
CA GLN A 230 -11.50 -10.03 6.30
C GLN A 230 -11.17 -11.18 7.26
N GLU A 231 -11.63 -12.38 6.92
CA GLU A 231 -11.34 -13.58 7.70
C GLU A 231 -9.84 -13.91 7.68
N THR A 232 -9.30 -14.34 8.79
CA THR A 232 -7.89 -14.76 8.88
C THR A 232 -7.62 -16.05 8.11
N ASN A 233 -8.63 -16.90 7.95
CA ASN A 233 -8.56 -18.20 7.26
C ASN A 233 -7.39 -19.06 7.76
N HIS A 234 -7.18 -19.09 9.09
CA HIS A 234 -6.11 -19.83 9.78
C HIS A 234 -4.68 -19.40 9.42
N ARG A 235 -4.48 -18.21 8.85
CA ARG A 235 -3.14 -17.65 8.67
C ARG A 235 -2.48 -17.42 10.03
N ALA A 236 -1.20 -17.72 10.12
CA ALA A 236 -0.41 -17.36 11.29
C ALA A 236 -0.30 -15.83 11.38
N ILE A 237 -0.48 -15.31 12.57
CA ILE A 237 -0.15 -13.92 12.93
C ILE A 237 1.01 -14.00 13.90
N LEU A 238 2.13 -13.43 13.51
CA LEU A 238 3.37 -13.49 14.27
C LEU A 238 3.57 -12.20 15.06
N SER A 239 4.26 -12.29 16.17
CA SER A 239 4.66 -11.16 17.01
C SER A 239 6.18 -11.05 17.04
N HIS A 240 6.69 -9.88 16.73
CA HIS A 240 8.07 -9.47 16.98
C HIS A 240 8.10 -8.51 18.15
N ASP A 241 9.03 -8.73 19.07
CA ASP A 241 9.34 -7.87 20.22
C ASP A 241 10.87 -7.66 20.23
N ASP A 242 11.32 -6.39 20.23
CA ASP A 242 12.73 -6.00 20.30
C ASP A 242 13.36 -6.26 21.68
#